data_d92d8fc93c69a1bfe12779b1c1b196c3
#
_entry.id   d92d8fc93c69a1bfe12779b1c1b196c3
#
_cell.length_a   1.000
_cell.length_b   1.000
_cell.length_c   1.000
_cell.angle_alpha   90.00
_cell.angle_beta   90.00
_cell.angle_gamma   90.00
#
_symmetry.space_group_name_H-M   'P 1'
#
loop_
_entity.id
_entity.type
_entity.pdbx_description
1 polymer ?
#
loop_
_entity_poly.entity_id
_entity_poly.type
_entity_poly.pdbx_seq_one_letter_code
_entity_poly.pdbx_strand_id
1 'polypeptide(L)'
;TNDMVFAGCGDGSLQMWRLGQPQAQQVGKHDAPIKHCFHVAETNVVLTGGWDKSVRAWDCRTPNPVATIPLPERCYAMDVRHPLLVVGTAERKVCIYDLSSANWQQPYRVEDSPLRHQTRCVAAFPDREGFAIGSIEGRVGIHHVDPKNAHRNFAFKCHRETQDARAGQTGLCNIYAVNSIAFHHLGTFATDGS
;
A
#
# COMPACT_ATOMS: atom_id res chain seq x y z
N THR A 1 5.23 14.28 16.15
CA THR A 1 5.27 14.07 17.63
C THR A 1 4.86 12.63 17.90
N ASN A 2 5.66 11.90 18.69
CA ASN A 2 5.52 10.47 18.95
C ASN A 2 4.29 10.10 19.83
N ASP A 3 3.36 11.04 20.04
CA ASP A 3 2.28 10.91 21.00
C ASP A 3 0.89 10.70 20.37
N MET A 4 0.84 10.55 19.05
CA MET A 4 -0.43 10.39 18.32
C MET A 4 -0.46 9.08 17.56
N VAL A 5 -1.61 8.40 17.64
CA VAL A 5 -1.92 7.20 16.85
C VAL A 5 -3.08 7.53 15.92
N PHE A 6 -2.96 7.18 14.65
CA PHE A 6 -4.01 7.35 13.66
C PHE A 6 -4.58 6.00 13.25
N ALA A 7 -5.89 5.94 13.06
CA ALA A 7 -6.58 4.74 12.58
C ALA A 7 -7.64 5.11 11.53
N GLY A 8 -7.56 4.44 10.39
CA GLY A 8 -8.62 4.43 9.40
C GLY A 8 -9.65 3.36 9.73
N CYS A 9 -10.92 3.72 9.75
CA CYS A 9 -12.02 2.86 10.19
C CYS A 9 -12.86 2.33 9.03
N GLY A 10 -13.61 1.24 9.30
CA GLY A 10 -14.52 0.64 8.33
C GLY A 10 -15.77 1.49 8.00
N ASP A 11 -16.11 2.45 8.84
CA ASP A 11 -17.17 3.43 8.59
C ASP A 11 -16.69 4.65 7.77
N GLY A 12 -15.41 4.62 7.35
CA GLY A 12 -14.75 5.69 6.61
C GLY A 12 -14.14 6.78 7.49
N SER A 13 -14.31 6.77 8.81
CA SER A 13 -13.74 7.79 9.69
C SER A 13 -12.23 7.61 9.85
N LEU A 14 -11.49 8.73 9.89
CA LEU A 14 -10.11 8.80 10.34
C LEU A 14 -10.11 9.27 11.79
N GLN A 15 -9.65 8.41 12.68
CA GLN A 15 -9.55 8.66 14.11
C GLN A 15 -8.11 8.96 14.52
N MET A 16 -7.94 9.86 15.48
CA MET A 16 -6.66 10.18 16.10
C MET A 16 -6.79 10.03 17.61
N TRP A 17 -5.86 9.29 18.21
CA TRP A 17 -5.68 9.25 19.66
C TRP A 17 -4.39 9.95 20.05
N ARG A 18 -4.47 10.80 21.02
CA ARG A 18 -3.30 11.32 21.71
C ARG A 18 -3.01 10.45 22.92
N LEU A 19 -1.78 9.94 23.01
CA LEU A 19 -1.38 9.09 24.15
C LEU A 19 -1.64 9.81 25.48
N GLY A 20 -2.25 9.11 26.42
CA GLY A 20 -2.67 9.69 27.72
C GLY A 20 -4.05 10.36 27.72
N GLN A 21 -4.75 10.43 26.59
CA GLN A 21 -6.15 10.88 26.54
C GLN A 21 -7.10 9.69 26.33
N PRO A 22 -8.25 9.64 27.06
CA PRO A 22 -9.14 8.48 26.99
C PRO A 22 -10.00 8.43 25.72
N GLN A 23 -10.13 9.53 24.97
CA GLN A 23 -11.03 9.61 23.84
C GLN A 23 -10.29 9.89 22.52
N ALA A 24 -10.74 9.19 21.46
CA ALA A 24 -10.34 9.48 20.11
C ALA A 24 -11.02 10.77 19.59
N GLN A 25 -10.32 11.48 18.72
CA GLN A 25 -10.86 12.61 18.00
C GLN A 25 -10.99 12.22 16.51
N GLN A 26 -12.15 12.45 15.92
CA GLN A 26 -12.32 12.30 14.49
C GLN A 26 -11.61 13.46 13.75
N VAL A 27 -10.66 13.12 12.89
CA VAL A 27 -9.92 14.08 12.05
C VAL A 27 -10.66 14.35 10.75
N GLY A 28 -11.27 13.31 10.18
CA GLY A 28 -11.97 13.43 8.91
C GLY A 28 -12.73 12.17 8.55
N LYS A 29 -13.30 12.13 7.34
CA LYS A 29 -14.11 11.02 6.88
C LYS A 29 -14.00 10.82 5.37
N HIS A 30 -13.86 9.56 4.93
CA HIS A 30 -14.08 9.08 3.57
C HIS A 30 -15.55 8.67 3.37
N ASP A 31 -15.96 8.54 2.12
CA ASP A 31 -17.33 8.09 1.78
C ASP A 31 -17.48 6.57 1.79
N ALA A 32 -16.37 5.85 2.03
CA ALA A 32 -16.30 4.39 2.15
C ALA A 32 -15.14 3.99 3.09
N PRO A 33 -14.98 2.70 3.46
CA PRO A 33 -13.93 2.25 4.37
C PRO A 33 -12.53 2.75 4.03
N ILE A 34 -11.79 3.17 5.04
CA ILE A 34 -10.35 3.46 4.93
C ILE A 34 -9.58 2.15 5.07
N LYS A 35 -8.79 1.83 4.05
CA LYS A 35 -7.96 0.62 4.03
C LYS A 35 -6.56 0.85 4.59
N HIS A 36 -5.99 2.02 4.33
CA HIS A 36 -4.63 2.38 4.71
C HIS A 36 -4.57 3.79 5.30
N CYS A 37 -3.66 3.97 6.26
CA CYS A 37 -3.41 5.24 6.93
C CYS A 37 -1.92 5.36 7.23
N PHE A 38 -1.28 6.46 6.78
CA PHE A 38 0.14 6.74 6.99
C PHE A 38 0.36 8.18 7.41
N HIS A 39 1.14 8.40 8.45
CA HIS A 39 1.64 9.72 8.78
C HIS A 39 2.95 9.99 8.03
N VAL A 40 2.98 11.06 7.25
CA VAL A 40 4.16 11.53 6.50
C VAL A 40 4.81 12.63 7.32
N ALA A 41 5.92 12.30 7.98
CA ALA A 41 6.58 13.21 8.93
C ALA A 41 7.15 14.46 8.25
N GLU A 42 7.63 14.33 7.01
CA GLU A 42 8.26 15.40 6.24
C GLU A 42 7.30 16.55 5.93
N THR A 43 6.04 16.24 5.71
CA THR A 43 4.98 17.22 5.41
C THR A 43 4.01 17.41 6.56
N ASN A 44 4.12 16.58 7.60
CA ASN A 44 3.22 16.53 8.76
C ASN A 44 1.74 16.37 8.38
N VAL A 45 1.46 15.56 7.36
CA VAL A 45 0.11 15.19 6.94
C VAL A 45 -0.13 13.70 7.14
N VAL A 46 -1.40 13.33 7.28
CA VAL A 46 -1.83 11.93 7.27
C VAL A 46 -2.41 11.63 5.90
N LEU A 47 -1.87 10.60 5.23
CA LEU A 47 -2.42 10.08 3.98
C LEU A 47 -3.30 8.88 4.28
N THR A 48 -4.50 8.86 3.69
CA THR A 48 -5.44 7.74 3.82
C THR A 48 -5.87 7.25 2.45
N GLY A 49 -5.88 5.93 2.25
CA GLY A 49 -6.38 5.29 1.04
C GLY A 49 -7.72 4.59 1.31
N GLY A 50 -8.75 4.98 0.58
CA GLY A 50 -10.13 4.53 0.81
C GLY A 50 -10.72 3.68 -0.32
N TRP A 51 -11.80 2.98 0.01
CA TRP A 51 -12.62 2.27 -0.97
C TRP A 51 -13.56 3.20 -1.75
N ASP A 52 -13.62 4.46 -1.37
CA ASP A 52 -14.28 5.54 -2.12
C ASP A 52 -13.50 5.99 -3.37
N LYS A 53 -12.48 5.20 -3.78
CA LYS A 53 -11.60 5.49 -4.92
C LYS A 53 -10.84 6.81 -4.75
N SER A 54 -10.38 7.08 -3.54
CA SER A 54 -9.57 8.27 -3.28
C SER A 54 -8.42 8.01 -2.32
N VAL A 55 -7.34 8.78 -2.48
CA VAL A 55 -6.37 9.06 -1.43
C VAL A 55 -6.64 10.47 -0.94
N ARG A 56 -6.78 10.64 0.39
CA ARG A 56 -6.98 11.96 1.01
C ARG A 56 -5.79 12.30 1.90
N ALA A 57 -5.36 13.55 1.84
CA ALA A 57 -4.33 14.10 2.72
C ALA A 57 -4.98 14.98 3.77
N TRP A 58 -4.62 14.78 5.03
CA TRP A 58 -5.22 15.46 6.17
C TRP A 58 -4.16 16.21 6.96
N ASP A 59 -4.41 17.48 7.22
CA ASP A 59 -3.74 18.23 8.27
C ASP A 59 -4.65 18.22 9.50
N CYS A 60 -4.17 17.67 10.62
CA CYS A 60 -4.97 17.55 11.85
C CYS A 60 -5.42 18.89 12.44
N ARG A 61 -4.96 20.01 11.89
CA ARG A 61 -5.35 21.38 12.30
C ARG A 61 -6.57 21.90 11.52
N THR A 62 -6.96 21.20 10.44
CA THR A 62 -8.07 21.63 9.55
C THR A 62 -9.16 20.57 9.52
N PRO A 63 -10.44 20.95 9.43
CA PRO A 63 -11.55 20.00 9.42
C PRO A 63 -11.74 19.27 8.07
N ASN A 64 -11.14 19.80 7.00
CA ASN A 64 -11.27 19.27 5.64
C ASN A 64 -9.93 18.68 5.17
N PRO A 65 -9.95 17.71 4.24
CA PRO A 65 -8.72 17.23 3.63
C PRO A 65 -8.03 18.37 2.89
N VAL A 66 -6.72 18.48 3.04
CA VAL A 66 -5.90 19.48 2.31
C VAL A 66 -5.73 19.11 0.84
N ALA A 67 -5.92 17.82 0.52
CA ALA A 67 -5.96 17.34 -0.85
C ALA A 67 -6.77 16.05 -0.96
N THR A 68 -7.39 15.84 -2.12
CA THR A 68 -8.06 14.60 -2.50
C THR A 68 -7.59 14.18 -3.87
N ILE A 69 -7.00 12.99 -3.96
CA ILE A 69 -6.47 12.40 -5.19
C ILE A 69 -7.45 11.32 -5.64
N PRO A 70 -8.08 11.46 -6.81
CA PRO A 70 -8.94 10.41 -7.36
C PRO A 70 -8.11 9.23 -7.83
N LEU A 71 -8.56 8.03 -7.52
CA LEU A 71 -7.99 6.77 -8.00
C LEU A 71 -8.88 6.15 -9.07
N PRO A 72 -8.33 5.35 -10.00
CA PRO A 72 -9.13 4.66 -11.01
C PRO A 72 -10.11 3.65 -10.39
N GLU A 73 -9.74 3.04 -9.25
CA GLU A 73 -10.53 2.09 -8.50
C GLU A 73 -10.20 2.10 -7.00
N ARG A 74 -10.93 1.31 -6.20
CA ARG A 74 -10.76 1.19 -4.74
C ARG A 74 -9.31 0.94 -4.36
N CYS A 75 -8.83 1.62 -3.35
CA CYS A 75 -7.50 1.41 -2.78
C CYS A 75 -7.46 0.04 -2.07
N TYR A 76 -6.66 -0.89 -2.58
CA TYR A 76 -6.45 -2.21 -1.98
C TYR A 76 -5.13 -2.31 -1.22
N ALA A 77 -4.11 -1.61 -1.69
CA ALA A 77 -2.80 -1.56 -1.06
C ALA A 77 -2.21 -0.17 -1.20
N MET A 78 -1.48 0.29 -0.21
CA MET A 78 -0.80 1.58 -0.23
C MET A 78 0.43 1.50 0.67
N ASP A 79 1.52 2.12 0.25
CA ASP A 79 2.68 2.39 1.11
C ASP A 79 3.34 3.71 0.75
N VAL A 80 3.98 4.32 1.75
CA VAL A 80 4.61 5.63 1.65
C VAL A 80 6.03 5.58 2.21
N ARG A 81 6.98 5.92 1.37
CA ARG A 81 8.37 6.23 1.73
C ARG A 81 8.73 7.56 1.08
N HIS A 82 8.46 8.66 1.77
CA HIS A 82 8.60 10.01 1.19
C HIS A 82 9.92 10.18 0.42
N PRO A 83 9.90 10.66 -0.84
CA PRO A 83 8.74 11.20 -1.56
C PRO A 83 7.89 10.17 -2.32
N LEU A 84 8.24 8.89 -2.34
CA LEU A 84 7.50 7.85 -3.05
C LEU A 84 6.21 7.47 -2.32
N LEU A 85 5.06 7.59 -3.03
CA LEU A 85 3.78 6.99 -2.66
C LEU A 85 3.39 5.99 -3.74
N VAL A 86 3.05 4.77 -3.34
CA VAL A 86 2.58 3.71 -4.25
C VAL A 86 1.20 3.24 -3.81
N VAL A 87 0.26 3.21 -4.75
CA VAL A 87 -1.13 2.78 -4.50
C VAL A 87 -1.52 1.69 -5.49
N GLY A 88 -1.82 0.51 -4.98
CA GLY A 88 -2.40 -0.60 -5.74
C GLY A 88 -3.92 -0.58 -5.64
N THR A 89 -4.62 -0.66 -6.78
CA THR A 89 -6.07 -0.57 -6.86
C THR A 89 -6.75 -1.91 -7.20
N ALA A 90 -8.08 -1.97 -7.08
CA ALA A 90 -8.88 -3.17 -7.30
C ALA A 90 -8.69 -3.79 -8.70
N GLU A 91 -8.56 -3.01 -9.74
CA GLU A 91 -8.37 -3.47 -11.14
C GLU A 91 -6.90 -3.66 -11.51
N ARG A 92 -6.05 -3.94 -10.53
CA ARG A 92 -4.61 -4.17 -10.69
C ARG A 92 -3.85 -2.98 -11.27
N LYS A 93 -4.40 -1.78 -11.24
CA LYS A 93 -3.64 -0.58 -11.55
C LYS A 93 -2.75 -0.22 -10.35
N VAL A 94 -1.54 0.20 -10.66
CA VAL A 94 -0.59 0.74 -9.68
C VAL A 94 -0.37 2.20 -10.03
N CYS A 95 -0.73 3.08 -9.09
CA CYS A 95 -0.54 4.51 -9.22
C CYS A 95 0.68 4.91 -8.40
N ILE A 96 1.63 5.57 -9.03
CA ILE A 96 2.90 6.00 -8.43
C ILE A 96 2.91 7.52 -8.39
N TYR A 97 3.21 8.09 -7.24
CA TYR A 97 3.25 9.53 -7.01
C TYR A 97 4.58 9.95 -6.43
N ASP A 98 5.02 11.16 -6.79
CA ASP A 98 6.14 11.85 -6.18
C ASP A 98 5.61 12.99 -5.30
N LEU A 99 5.62 12.78 -3.99
CA LEU A 99 5.12 13.73 -2.99
C LEU A 99 5.98 15.00 -2.85
N SER A 100 7.18 15.04 -3.46
CA SER A 100 8.02 16.24 -3.49
C SER A 100 7.70 17.17 -4.66
N SER A 101 6.97 16.68 -5.65
CA SER A 101 6.57 17.45 -6.82
C SER A 101 5.56 18.53 -6.46
N ALA A 102 5.62 19.68 -7.13
CA ALA A 102 4.60 20.73 -7.00
C ALA A 102 3.19 20.22 -7.40
N ASN A 103 3.13 19.25 -8.31
CA ASN A 103 1.90 18.62 -8.79
C ASN A 103 1.72 17.21 -8.20
N TRP A 104 2.11 16.97 -6.97
CA TRP A 104 2.10 15.65 -6.32
C TRP A 104 0.73 14.95 -6.30
N GLN A 105 -0.36 15.68 -6.52
CA GLN A 105 -1.72 15.12 -6.65
C GLN A 105 -1.94 14.42 -8.01
N GLN A 106 -1.07 14.66 -8.98
CA GLN A 106 -1.09 13.94 -10.26
C GLN A 106 -0.15 12.74 -10.18
N PRO A 107 -0.56 11.57 -10.66
CA PRO A 107 0.32 10.41 -10.66
C PRO A 107 1.53 10.67 -11.57
N TYR A 108 2.72 10.39 -11.07
CA TYR A 108 3.93 10.33 -11.89
C TYR A 108 3.77 9.26 -12.97
N ARG A 109 3.14 8.13 -12.61
CA ARG A 109 2.81 7.03 -13.52
C ARG A 109 1.61 6.24 -13.02
N VAL A 110 0.82 5.73 -13.97
CA VAL A 110 -0.20 4.71 -13.74
C VAL A 110 0.09 3.55 -14.67
N GLU A 111 0.24 2.36 -14.13
CA GLU A 111 0.61 1.17 -14.88
C GLU A 111 -0.17 -0.06 -14.40
N ASP A 112 -0.13 -1.13 -15.17
CA ASP A 112 -0.68 -2.42 -14.74
C ASP A 112 0.26 -3.10 -13.76
N SER A 113 -0.31 -3.77 -12.75
CA SER A 113 0.47 -4.60 -11.85
C SER A 113 1.30 -5.63 -12.64
N PRO A 114 2.57 -5.85 -12.28
CA PRO A 114 3.38 -6.91 -12.89
C PRO A 114 2.85 -8.31 -12.60
N LEU A 115 1.90 -8.44 -11.66
CA LEU A 115 1.28 -9.70 -11.28
C LEU A 115 -0.10 -9.86 -11.92
N ARG A 116 -0.45 -11.10 -12.31
CA ARG A 116 -1.69 -11.40 -13.05
C ARG A 116 -2.95 -11.37 -12.17
N HIS A 117 -2.79 -11.57 -10.87
CA HIS A 117 -3.89 -11.66 -9.92
C HIS A 117 -3.98 -10.41 -9.06
N GLN A 118 -5.09 -10.31 -8.33
CA GLN A 118 -5.41 -9.16 -7.49
C GLN A 118 -4.28 -8.81 -6.53
N THR A 119 -3.95 -7.52 -6.49
CA THR A 119 -3.02 -6.95 -5.51
C THR A 119 -3.59 -7.05 -4.10
N ARG A 120 -2.76 -7.51 -3.16
CA ARG A 120 -3.12 -7.66 -1.75
C ARG A 120 -2.34 -6.71 -0.85
N CYS A 121 -1.06 -6.53 -1.13
CA CYS A 121 -0.18 -5.62 -0.38
C CYS A 121 0.87 -4.98 -1.30
N VAL A 122 1.43 -3.89 -0.84
CA VAL A 122 2.52 -3.14 -1.47
C VAL A 122 3.47 -2.67 -0.38
N ALA A 123 4.77 -2.64 -0.66
CA ALA A 123 5.78 -2.06 0.22
C ALA A 123 6.83 -1.32 -0.62
N ALA A 124 7.03 -0.04 -0.35
CA ALA A 124 8.05 0.77 -1.00
C ALA A 124 9.45 0.39 -0.49
N PHE A 125 10.45 0.43 -1.38
CA PHE A 125 11.84 0.15 -1.01
C PHE A 125 12.38 1.20 -0.05
N PRO A 126 13.32 0.83 0.83
CA PRO A 126 13.98 1.80 1.72
C PRO A 126 14.73 2.91 0.98
N ASP A 127 15.30 2.61 -0.19
CA ASP A 127 15.99 3.57 -1.07
C ASP A 127 15.03 4.43 -1.92
N ARG A 128 13.71 4.11 -1.93
CA ARG A 128 12.66 4.80 -2.69
C ARG A 128 12.74 4.62 -4.21
N GLU A 129 13.60 3.71 -4.69
CA GLU A 129 13.77 3.46 -6.14
C GLU A 129 12.70 2.56 -6.74
N GLY A 130 11.86 1.93 -5.88
CA GLY A 130 10.85 0.99 -6.33
C GLY A 130 9.96 0.47 -5.21
N PHE A 131 9.29 -0.62 -5.49
CA PHE A 131 8.38 -1.27 -4.55
C PHE A 131 8.29 -2.78 -4.80
N ALA A 132 7.89 -3.50 -3.76
CA ALA A 132 7.43 -4.88 -3.84
C ALA A 132 5.90 -4.89 -3.83
N ILE A 133 5.29 -5.77 -4.61
CA ILE A 133 3.83 -5.93 -4.70
C ILE A 133 3.47 -7.40 -4.54
N GLY A 134 2.55 -7.69 -3.62
CA GLY A 134 2.07 -9.04 -3.33
C GLY A 134 0.66 -9.27 -3.87
N SER A 135 0.39 -10.49 -4.36
CA SER A 135 -0.90 -10.90 -4.88
C SER A 135 -1.55 -12.03 -4.09
N ILE A 136 -2.84 -12.25 -4.35
CA ILE A 136 -3.59 -13.39 -3.80
C ILE A 136 -3.09 -14.75 -4.29
N GLU A 137 -2.23 -14.80 -5.31
CA GLU A 137 -1.69 -16.04 -5.91
C GLU A 137 -0.36 -16.48 -5.28
N GLY A 138 0.04 -16.00 -4.11
CA GLY A 138 1.32 -16.35 -3.52
C GLY A 138 2.49 -15.99 -4.45
N ARG A 139 2.49 -14.76 -4.94
CA ARG A 139 3.57 -14.16 -5.74
C ARG A 139 3.90 -12.77 -5.23
N VAL A 140 5.17 -12.45 -5.28
CA VAL A 140 5.69 -11.10 -5.07
C VAL A 140 6.38 -10.65 -6.34
N GLY A 141 6.07 -9.43 -6.78
CA GLY A 141 6.76 -8.73 -7.86
C GLY A 141 7.65 -7.63 -7.28
N ILE A 142 8.87 -7.54 -7.78
CA ILE A 142 9.83 -6.46 -7.50
C ILE A 142 9.82 -5.52 -8.69
N HIS A 143 9.55 -4.25 -8.46
CA HIS A 143 9.38 -3.26 -9.51
C HIS A 143 10.11 -1.96 -9.18
N HIS A 144 10.90 -1.47 -10.15
CA HIS A 144 11.62 -0.20 -10.04
C HIS A 144 10.86 0.91 -10.78
N VAL A 145 10.81 2.08 -10.17
CA VAL A 145 10.10 3.25 -10.71
C VAL A 145 10.82 3.82 -11.93
N ASP A 146 12.17 3.90 -11.91
CA ASP A 146 12.93 4.36 -13.07
C ASP A 146 12.95 3.28 -14.17
N PRO A 147 12.49 3.59 -15.41
CA PRO A 147 12.54 2.67 -16.53
C PRO A 147 13.94 2.13 -16.84
N LYS A 148 15.00 2.88 -16.54
CA LYS A 148 16.38 2.43 -16.72
C LYS A 148 16.71 1.19 -15.89
N ASN A 149 16.04 1.04 -14.75
CA ASN A 149 16.19 -0.09 -13.83
C ASN A 149 15.20 -1.22 -14.11
N ALA A 150 14.38 -1.14 -15.17
CA ALA A 150 13.37 -2.15 -15.49
C ALA A 150 13.97 -3.56 -15.70
N HIS A 151 15.23 -3.67 -16.12
CA HIS A 151 15.96 -4.94 -16.24
C HIS A 151 16.16 -5.67 -14.91
N ARG A 152 16.01 -4.98 -13.79
CA ARG A 152 16.09 -5.51 -12.42
C ARG A 152 14.73 -6.00 -11.89
N ASN A 153 13.65 -5.78 -12.65
CA ASN A 153 12.31 -6.21 -12.25
C ASN A 153 12.19 -7.73 -12.38
N PHE A 154 11.60 -8.36 -11.38
CA PHE A 154 11.33 -9.79 -11.41
C PHE A 154 10.13 -10.13 -10.50
N ALA A 155 9.63 -11.36 -10.63
CA ALA A 155 8.62 -11.89 -9.73
C ALA A 155 8.97 -13.31 -9.31
N PHE A 156 8.63 -13.67 -8.09
CA PHE A 156 8.86 -14.99 -7.54
C PHE A 156 7.62 -15.55 -6.84
N LYS A 157 7.58 -16.87 -6.71
CA LYS A 157 6.52 -17.59 -6.00
C LYS A 157 6.91 -17.74 -4.52
N CYS A 158 5.94 -17.60 -3.63
CA CYS A 158 6.09 -17.81 -2.19
C CYS A 158 4.78 -18.35 -1.61
N HIS A 159 4.77 -18.70 -0.34
CA HIS A 159 3.59 -19.17 0.40
C HIS A 159 2.83 -20.29 -0.34
N ARG A 160 3.56 -21.35 -0.65
CA ARG A 160 3.04 -22.51 -1.37
C ARG A 160 3.43 -23.80 -0.65
N GLU A 161 2.46 -24.70 -0.50
CA GLU A 161 2.66 -26.05 0.01
C GLU A 161 2.32 -27.06 -1.08
N THR A 162 3.31 -27.80 -1.52
CA THR A 162 3.10 -28.90 -2.47
C THR A 162 2.85 -30.17 -1.67
N GLN A 163 1.69 -30.77 -1.82
CA GLN A 163 1.44 -32.10 -1.28
C GLN A 163 2.09 -33.13 -2.20
N ASP A 164 2.87 -34.05 -1.63
CA ASP A 164 3.53 -35.11 -2.37
C ASP A 164 2.49 -35.93 -3.16
N ALA A 165 2.68 -35.99 -4.47
CA ALA A 165 1.85 -36.80 -5.33
C ALA A 165 2.06 -38.27 -4.98
N ARG A 166 1.05 -38.98 -4.52
CA ARG A 166 1.06 -40.45 -4.53
C ARG A 166 1.06 -40.92 -5.98
N ALA A 167 1.78 -42.03 -6.24
CA ALA A 167 1.93 -42.57 -7.59
C ALA A 167 0.57 -42.61 -8.34
N GLY A 168 0.46 -41.87 -9.46
CA GLY A 168 -0.73 -41.79 -10.31
C GLY A 168 -1.66 -40.60 -10.08
N GLN A 169 -1.38 -39.68 -9.14
CA GLN A 169 -2.16 -38.46 -8.93
C GLN A 169 -1.30 -37.19 -9.19
N THR A 170 -1.88 -36.20 -9.86
CA THR A 170 -1.28 -34.87 -9.94
C THR A 170 -1.24 -34.25 -8.55
N GLY A 171 -0.05 -33.89 -8.07
CA GLY A 171 0.12 -33.27 -6.76
C GLY A 171 -0.70 -31.98 -6.64
N LEU A 172 -1.45 -31.85 -5.55
CA LEU A 172 -2.16 -30.63 -5.18
C LEU A 172 -1.13 -29.64 -4.61
N CYS A 173 -1.26 -28.37 -5.02
CA CYS A 173 -0.48 -27.27 -4.47
C CYS A 173 -1.42 -26.26 -3.81
N ASN A 174 -1.34 -26.13 -2.50
CA ASN A 174 -2.03 -25.07 -1.78
C ASN A 174 -1.26 -23.76 -2.00
N ILE A 175 -1.99 -22.72 -2.38
CA ILE A 175 -1.43 -21.40 -2.66
C ILE A 175 -2.11 -20.40 -1.73
N TYR A 176 -1.32 -19.67 -0.97
CA TYR A 176 -1.78 -18.67 -0.01
C TYR A 176 -1.49 -17.26 -0.49
N ALA A 177 -2.37 -16.32 -0.16
CA ALA A 177 -2.19 -14.92 -0.49
C ALA A 177 -0.99 -14.33 0.24
N VAL A 178 -0.27 -13.40 -0.41
CA VAL A 178 0.72 -12.55 0.27
C VAL A 178 -0.03 -11.42 0.95
N ASN A 179 -0.23 -11.51 2.26
CA ASN A 179 -1.03 -10.54 3.02
C ASN A 179 -0.25 -9.28 3.39
N SER A 180 1.04 -9.42 3.64
CA SER A 180 1.92 -8.32 4.05
C SER A 180 3.33 -8.48 3.51
N ILE A 181 4.00 -7.35 3.28
CA ILE A 181 5.42 -7.24 2.95
C ILE A 181 6.00 -6.14 3.82
N ALA A 182 7.13 -6.39 4.47
CA ALA A 182 7.84 -5.41 5.27
C ALA A 182 9.33 -5.39 4.93
N PHE A 183 9.88 -4.21 4.66
CA PHE A 183 11.31 -4.01 4.43
C PHE A 183 12.02 -3.59 5.70
N HIS A 184 13.16 -4.23 5.95
CA HIS A 184 14.18 -3.71 6.83
C HIS A 184 14.91 -2.55 6.14
N HIS A 185 15.42 -1.58 6.89
CA HIS A 185 16.10 -0.39 6.35
C HIS A 185 17.34 -0.71 5.48
N LEU A 186 17.94 -1.88 5.63
CA LEU A 186 19.07 -2.35 4.83
C LEU A 186 18.66 -3.11 3.55
N GLY A 187 17.36 -3.16 3.21
CA GLY A 187 16.87 -3.73 1.96
C GLY A 187 16.45 -5.19 2.02
N THR A 188 16.67 -5.92 3.13
CA THR A 188 16.06 -7.23 3.31
C THR A 188 14.57 -7.08 3.59
N PHE A 189 13.77 -8.07 3.22
CA PHE A 189 12.34 -8.02 3.46
C PHE A 189 11.78 -9.36 3.94
N ALA A 190 10.64 -9.31 4.59
CA ALA A 190 9.82 -10.45 4.98
C ALA A 190 8.46 -10.35 4.30
N THR A 191 7.86 -11.52 4.01
CA THR A 191 6.49 -11.65 3.51
C THR A 191 5.70 -12.54 4.46
N ASP A 192 4.44 -12.17 4.67
CA ASP A 192 3.48 -12.96 5.42
C ASP A 192 2.37 -13.46 4.50
N GLY A 193 1.94 -14.71 4.70
CA GLY A 193 0.89 -15.38 3.94
C GLY A 193 0.11 -16.35 4.82
N SER A 194 -1.16 -16.52 4.54
CA SER A 194 -2.08 -17.39 5.30
C SER A 194 -2.75 -18.39 4.41
#